data_055c742d4e613bb33ebef1d8f909f4ce
#
_entry.id   055c742d4e613bb33ebef1d8f909f4ce
#
_cell.length_a   1.000
_cell.length_b   1.000
_cell.length_c   1.000
_cell.angle_alpha   90.00
_cell.angle_beta   90.00
_cell.angle_gamma   90.00
#
_symmetry.space_group_name_H-M   'P 1'
#
loop_
_entity.id
_entity.type
_entity.pdbx_description
1 polymer ?
#
loop_
_entity_poly.entity_id
_entity_poly.type
_entity_poly.pdbx_seq_one_letter_code
_entity_poly.pdbx_strand_id
1 'polypeptide(L)'
;MSASDPGVREYLLAFADDEHLMGQQHTEWIGVAPFLEEDLAFASIGQDELGHAAALYALLVGDDDRAIDDLALRRPAVEDRSCHLVELDTGDWAQALVRHWRYDAAEDLRWGLLTDSAVKGLPEVAARALREEAFHRRHADALLDALLSVPESAGRLDAALRRFLPMALGIFEPVEGEAVALEAGVVSGSVVGLLPVWQELAEARFGPVDWDSTTPPVQGGRRRRSADFDARYARMREVYDLDPAAVW
;
A
#
# COMPACT_ATOMS: atom_id res chain seq x y z
N MET A 1 3.30 -24.87 -5.55
CA MET A 1 3.79 -24.00 -6.64
C MET A 1 4.82 -23.05 -6.07
N SER A 2 5.74 -22.57 -6.86
CA SER A 2 6.85 -21.72 -6.35
C SER A 2 6.59 -20.27 -6.69
N ALA A 3 6.89 -19.36 -5.77
CA ALA A 3 6.97 -17.92 -6.03
C ALA A 3 8.02 -17.55 -7.10
N SER A 4 8.77 -18.57 -7.59
CA SER A 4 9.76 -18.43 -8.68
C SER A 4 9.13 -18.39 -10.08
N ASP A 5 7.84 -18.68 -10.26
CA ASP A 5 7.16 -18.48 -11.53
C ASP A 5 7.17 -16.97 -11.86
N PRO A 6 7.62 -16.56 -13.07
CA PRO A 6 7.75 -15.15 -13.40
C PRO A 6 6.45 -14.35 -13.24
N GLY A 7 5.28 -14.94 -13.57
CA GLY A 7 4.00 -14.25 -13.42
C GLY A 7 3.61 -14.11 -11.95
N VAL A 8 3.79 -15.16 -11.15
CA VAL A 8 3.55 -15.10 -9.69
C VAL A 8 4.48 -14.09 -9.04
N ARG A 9 5.75 -14.05 -9.48
CA ARG A 9 6.73 -13.09 -8.99
C ARG A 9 6.28 -11.64 -9.24
N GLU A 10 5.87 -11.30 -10.46
CA GLU A 10 5.42 -9.94 -10.81
C GLU A 10 4.19 -9.53 -9.97
N TYR A 11 3.25 -10.47 -9.77
CA TYR A 11 2.06 -10.23 -8.95
C TYR A 11 2.43 -9.89 -7.49
N LEU A 12 3.24 -10.74 -6.85
CA LEU A 12 3.65 -10.55 -5.45
C LEU A 12 4.56 -9.32 -5.28
N LEU A 13 5.40 -9.04 -6.29
CA LEU A 13 6.28 -7.88 -6.29
C LEU A 13 5.49 -6.58 -6.29
N ALA A 14 4.43 -6.48 -7.09
CA ALA A 14 3.57 -5.30 -7.12
C ALA A 14 2.91 -5.03 -5.76
N PHE A 15 2.54 -6.09 -5.04
CA PHE A 15 1.99 -5.97 -3.70
C PHE A 15 3.08 -5.54 -2.68
N ALA A 16 4.25 -6.18 -2.72
CA ALA A 16 5.36 -5.84 -1.83
C ALA A 16 5.84 -4.40 -2.01
N ASP A 17 5.87 -3.89 -3.24
CA ASP A 17 6.28 -2.52 -3.53
C ASP A 17 5.27 -1.48 -3.01
N ASP A 18 3.96 -1.78 -3.08
CA ASP A 18 2.92 -0.95 -2.46
C ASP A 18 3.13 -0.85 -0.95
N GLU A 19 3.26 -1.99 -0.26
CA GLU A 19 3.50 -2.08 1.19
C GLU A 19 4.77 -1.32 1.61
N HIS A 20 5.85 -1.53 0.86
CA HIS A 20 7.12 -0.90 1.16
C HIS A 20 7.05 0.63 1.10
N LEU A 21 6.51 1.20 0.01
CA LEU A 21 6.38 2.64 -0.12
C LEU A 21 5.37 3.22 0.87
N MET A 22 4.29 2.50 1.16
CA MET A 22 3.29 2.97 2.13
C MET A 22 3.88 3.01 3.53
N GLY A 23 4.57 1.94 3.96
CA GLY A 23 5.24 1.87 5.25
C GLY A 23 6.30 2.95 5.42
N GLN A 24 7.14 3.18 4.41
CA GLN A 24 8.14 4.26 4.44
C GLN A 24 7.49 5.63 4.63
N GLN A 25 6.39 5.92 3.95
CA GLN A 25 5.72 7.20 4.07
C GLN A 25 4.95 7.36 5.38
N HIS A 26 4.51 6.28 6.04
CA HIS A 26 3.98 6.34 7.40
C HIS A 26 5.09 6.75 8.38
N THR A 27 6.29 6.20 8.23
CA THR A 27 7.42 6.55 9.12
C THR A 27 7.89 7.99 8.96
N GLU A 28 7.63 8.66 7.83
CA GLU A 28 7.96 10.09 7.63
C GLU A 28 7.17 11.02 8.56
N TRP A 29 6.06 10.56 9.14
CA TRP A 29 5.26 11.33 10.08
C TRP A 29 5.75 11.24 11.53
N ILE A 30 6.70 10.36 11.83
CA ILE A 30 7.26 10.21 13.19
C ILE A 30 7.98 11.50 13.59
N GLY A 31 7.56 12.08 14.70
CA GLY A 31 8.09 13.35 15.23
C GLY A 31 7.48 14.59 14.61
N VAL A 32 6.55 14.46 13.64
CA VAL A 32 5.88 15.61 12.98
C VAL A 32 4.37 15.46 12.91
N ALA A 33 3.80 14.33 13.35
CA ALA A 33 2.36 14.15 13.46
C ALA A 33 1.74 15.14 14.49
N PRO A 34 0.44 15.44 14.41
CA PRO A 34 -0.16 16.50 15.22
C PRO A 34 -0.20 16.21 16.72
N PHE A 35 -0.11 14.94 17.12
CA PHE A 35 -0.15 14.48 18.51
C PHE A 35 0.80 13.30 18.71
N LEU A 36 1.27 13.10 19.94
CA LEU A 36 2.15 11.98 20.28
C LEU A 36 1.51 10.62 19.98
N GLU A 37 0.22 10.50 20.22
CA GLU A 37 -0.54 9.28 19.96
C GLU A 37 -0.51 8.91 18.46
N GLU A 38 -0.54 9.92 17.59
CA GLU A 38 -0.47 9.73 16.14
C GLU A 38 0.95 9.40 15.66
N ASP A 39 1.98 10.00 16.29
CA ASP A 39 3.38 9.60 16.06
C ASP A 39 3.58 8.11 16.35
N LEU A 40 3.07 7.64 17.50
CA LEU A 40 3.19 6.25 17.92
C LEU A 40 2.36 5.31 17.04
N ALA A 41 1.15 5.72 16.65
CA ALA A 41 0.29 4.94 15.78
C ALA A 41 0.91 4.78 14.39
N PHE A 42 1.35 5.87 13.77
CA PHE A 42 1.98 5.81 12.43
C PHE A 42 3.34 5.11 12.45
N ALA A 43 4.09 5.17 13.56
CA ALA A 43 5.31 4.37 13.73
C ALA A 43 4.99 2.87 13.75
N SER A 44 3.94 2.46 14.48
CA SER A 44 3.51 1.05 14.53
C SER A 44 2.97 0.56 13.21
N ILE A 45 2.07 1.34 12.59
CA ILE A 45 1.47 1.02 11.29
C ILE A 45 2.55 0.92 10.22
N GLY A 46 3.45 1.90 10.14
CA GLY A 46 4.57 1.85 9.19
C GLY A 46 5.49 0.65 9.38
N GLN A 47 5.69 0.22 10.64
CA GLN A 47 6.46 -0.99 10.94
C GLN A 47 5.73 -2.26 10.49
N ASP A 48 4.41 -2.33 10.64
CA ASP A 48 3.60 -3.46 10.17
C ASP A 48 3.65 -3.55 8.64
N GLU A 49 3.43 -2.44 7.91
CA GLU A 49 3.53 -2.36 6.45
C GLU A 49 4.90 -2.79 5.91
N LEU A 50 5.98 -2.28 6.53
CA LEU A 50 7.35 -2.71 6.18
C LEU A 50 7.58 -4.20 6.47
N GLY A 51 6.96 -4.73 7.53
CA GLY A 51 6.97 -6.16 7.84
C GLY A 51 6.21 -7.00 6.80
N HIS A 52 5.10 -6.48 6.27
CA HIS A 52 4.35 -7.10 5.16
C HIS A 52 5.21 -7.14 3.89
N ALA A 53 5.82 -6.01 3.52
CA ALA A 53 6.72 -5.93 2.38
C ALA A 53 7.89 -6.92 2.50
N ALA A 54 8.57 -6.94 3.64
CA ALA A 54 9.69 -7.84 3.88
C ALA A 54 9.28 -9.32 3.78
N ALA A 55 8.11 -9.69 4.31
CA ALA A 55 7.59 -11.04 4.20
C ALA A 55 7.28 -11.44 2.75
N LEU A 56 6.70 -10.53 1.95
CA LEU A 56 6.45 -10.77 0.53
C LEU A 56 7.75 -10.88 -0.26
N TYR A 57 8.74 -10.01 -0.01
CA TYR A 57 10.06 -10.10 -0.63
C TYR A 57 10.78 -11.41 -0.26
N ALA A 58 10.69 -11.85 1.01
CA ALA A 58 11.27 -13.12 1.46
C ALA A 58 10.69 -14.32 0.72
N LEU A 59 9.40 -14.32 0.38
CA LEU A 59 8.78 -15.36 -0.46
C LEU A 59 9.40 -15.41 -1.88
N LEU A 60 9.92 -14.30 -2.37
CA LEU A 60 10.51 -14.17 -3.72
C LEU A 60 12.00 -14.50 -3.78
N VAL A 61 12.76 -14.23 -2.72
CA VAL A 61 14.23 -14.37 -2.72
C VAL A 61 14.80 -15.24 -1.57
N GLY A 62 13.93 -15.70 -0.66
CA GLY A 62 14.32 -16.44 0.56
C GLY A 62 14.56 -15.52 1.75
N ASP A 63 14.81 -16.12 2.93
CA ASP A 63 14.98 -15.44 4.22
C ASP A 63 16.42 -14.90 4.41
N ASP A 64 17.04 -14.41 3.35
CA ASP A 64 18.35 -13.74 3.40
C ASP A 64 18.13 -12.23 3.38
N ASP A 65 18.44 -11.56 4.49
CA ASP A 65 18.20 -10.12 4.66
C ASP A 65 18.87 -9.31 3.55
N ARG A 66 20.06 -9.71 3.10
CA ARG A 66 20.75 -9.05 2.01
C ARG A 66 20.03 -9.20 0.67
N ALA A 67 19.47 -10.37 0.39
CA ALA A 67 18.69 -10.59 -0.84
C ALA A 67 17.37 -9.81 -0.81
N ILE A 68 16.76 -9.67 0.37
CA ILE A 68 15.55 -8.86 0.59
C ILE A 68 15.90 -7.38 0.34
N ASP A 69 16.96 -6.86 0.94
CA ASP A 69 17.41 -5.47 0.74
C ASP A 69 17.78 -5.19 -0.71
N ASP A 70 18.47 -6.11 -1.38
CA ASP A 70 18.82 -5.98 -2.79
C ASP A 70 17.56 -5.90 -3.66
N LEU A 71 16.52 -6.68 -3.35
CA LEU A 71 15.26 -6.64 -4.07
C LEU A 71 14.47 -5.36 -3.75
N ALA A 72 14.41 -4.94 -2.50
CA ALA A 72 13.63 -3.80 -2.04
C ALA A 72 14.27 -2.45 -2.42
N LEU A 73 15.62 -2.33 -2.29
CA LEU A 73 16.31 -1.05 -2.31
C LEU A 73 17.29 -0.87 -3.49
N ARG A 74 17.71 -1.95 -4.15
CA ARG A 74 18.72 -1.88 -5.22
C ARG A 74 18.15 -2.03 -6.64
N ARG A 75 16.90 -2.40 -6.78
CA ARG A 75 16.29 -2.46 -8.10
C ARG A 75 16.31 -1.08 -8.77
N PRO A 76 16.51 -1.02 -10.10
CA PRO A 76 16.26 0.21 -10.83
C PRO A 76 14.82 0.71 -10.60
N ALA A 77 14.65 2.02 -10.45
CA ALA A 77 13.34 2.65 -10.24
C ALA A 77 12.27 2.22 -11.27
N VAL A 78 12.66 1.94 -12.50
CA VAL A 78 11.78 1.45 -13.58
C VAL A 78 11.22 0.03 -13.32
N GLU A 79 11.85 -0.73 -12.44
CA GLU A 79 11.42 -2.08 -12.07
C GLU A 79 10.49 -2.10 -10.87
N ASP A 80 10.28 -0.97 -10.21
CA ASP A 80 9.28 -0.83 -9.16
C ASP A 80 7.87 -0.98 -9.74
N ARG A 81 6.96 -1.59 -8.98
CA ARG A 81 5.59 -1.92 -9.39
C ARG A 81 4.52 -1.31 -8.50
N SER A 82 4.89 -0.34 -7.68
CA SER A 82 3.94 0.36 -6.82
C SER A 82 2.82 1.06 -7.61
N CYS A 83 1.67 1.20 -6.99
CA CYS A 83 0.58 2.00 -7.52
C CYS A 83 0.80 3.50 -7.24
N HIS A 84 0.20 4.36 -8.05
CA HIS A 84 0.40 5.80 -7.91
C HIS A 84 -0.09 6.38 -6.56
N LEU A 85 -1.06 5.74 -5.91
CA LEU A 85 -1.54 6.21 -4.60
C LEU A 85 -0.41 6.27 -3.57
N VAL A 86 0.43 5.23 -3.51
CA VAL A 86 1.53 5.13 -2.53
C VAL A 86 2.76 5.94 -2.95
N GLU A 87 2.83 6.41 -4.20
CA GLU A 87 3.92 7.27 -4.67
C GLU A 87 3.70 8.75 -4.34
N LEU A 88 2.44 9.18 -4.13
CA LEU A 88 2.11 10.58 -3.96
C LEU A 88 2.63 11.17 -2.65
N ASP A 89 3.10 12.41 -2.74
CA ASP A 89 3.42 13.20 -1.56
C ASP A 89 2.15 13.58 -0.77
N THR A 90 2.23 13.51 0.55
CA THR A 90 1.20 13.99 1.47
C THR A 90 1.68 15.30 2.08
N GLY A 91 1.18 16.43 1.56
CA GLY A 91 1.58 17.75 2.02
C GLY A 91 1.08 18.14 3.41
N ASP A 92 0.04 17.46 3.93
CA ASP A 92 -0.50 17.68 5.27
C ASP A 92 -1.11 16.40 5.87
N TRP A 93 -1.46 16.50 7.16
CA TRP A 93 -2.03 15.39 7.92
C TRP A 93 -3.37 14.88 7.36
N ALA A 94 -4.23 15.75 6.84
CA ALA A 94 -5.51 15.33 6.25
C ALA A 94 -5.28 14.44 5.01
N GLN A 95 -4.26 14.77 4.22
CA GLN A 95 -3.87 14.00 3.04
C GLN A 95 -3.27 12.65 3.45
N ALA A 96 -2.40 12.63 4.47
CA ALA A 96 -1.84 11.39 5.00
C ALA A 96 -2.93 10.45 5.50
N LEU A 97 -3.88 10.96 6.29
CA LEU A 97 -4.96 10.16 6.86
C LEU A 97 -5.93 9.64 5.79
N VAL A 98 -6.28 10.46 4.80
CA VAL A 98 -7.16 10.02 3.70
C VAL A 98 -6.47 8.96 2.84
N ARG A 99 -5.17 9.12 2.53
CA ARG A 99 -4.41 8.11 1.81
C ARG A 99 -4.34 6.81 2.60
N HIS A 100 -3.98 6.87 3.89
CA HIS A 100 -3.96 5.75 4.82
C HIS A 100 -5.29 4.98 4.78
N TRP A 101 -6.44 5.63 5.05
CA TRP A 101 -7.72 4.96 5.03
C TRP A 101 -8.03 4.29 3.68
N ARG A 102 -7.74 4.97 2.55
CA ARG A 102 -8.03 4.43 1.22
C ARG A 102 -7.18 3.23 0.88
N TYR A 103 -5.93 3.25 1.32
CA TYR A 103 -4.99 2.17 1.11
C TYR A 103 -5.38 0.96 1.97
N ASP A 104 -5.54 1.10 3.28
CA ASP A 104 -5.86 0.02 4.19
C ASP A 104 -7.22 -0.63 3.90
N ALA A 105 -8.20 0.15 3.45
CA ALA A 105 -9.48 -0.42 2.98
C ALA A 105 -9.31 -1.31 1.74
N ALA A 106 -8.31 -1.05 0.91
CA ALA A 106 -7.98 -1.91 -0.23
C ALA A 106 -7.12 -3.11 0.20
N GLU A 107 -6.18 -2.90 1.13
CA GLU A 107 -5.29 -3.94 1.66
C GLU A 107 -6.05 -5.06 2.36
N ASP A 108 -6.99 -4.71 3.23
CA ASP A 108 -7.86 -5.69 3.88
C ASP A 108 -8.54 -6.65 2.85
N LEU A 109 -8.99 -6.10 1.73
CA LEU A 109 -9.57 -6.89 0.64
C LEU A 109 -8.50 -7.69 -0.12
N ARG A 110 -7.33 -7.11 -0.39
CA ARG A 110 -6.24 -7.77 -1.14
C ARG A 110 -5.64 -8.92 -0.34
N TRP A 111 -5.35 -8.73 0.95
CA TRP A 111 -4.89 -9.78 1.85
C TRP A 111 -5.90 -10.92 1.97
N GLY A 112 -7.19 -10.59 1.96
CA GLY A 112 -8.27 -11.58 1.92
C GLY A 112 -8.18 -12.55 0.75
N LEU A 113 -7.70 -12.11 -0.42
CA LEU A 113 -7.50 -12.97 -1.59
C LEU A 113 -6.37 -13.99 -1.42
N LEU A 114 -5.47 -13.81 -0.45
CA LEU A 114 -4.24 -14.60 -0.26
C LEU A 114 -4.34 -15.63 0.88
N THR A 115 -5.44 -15.65 1.63
CA THR A 115 -5.62 -16.50 2.82
C THR A 115 -5.57 -18.00 2.53
N ASP A 116 -5.94 -18.40 1.32
CA ASP A 116 -5.94 -19.78 0.86
C ASP A 116 -4.88 -20.04 -0.23
N SER A 117 -3.84 -19.23 -0.27
CA SER A 117 -2.81 -19.29 -1.30
C SER A 117 -2.08 -20.63 -1.36
N ALA A 118 -1.80 -21.09 -2.58
CA ALA A 118 -0.97 -22.28 -2.84
C ALA A 118 0.54 -22.03 -2.59
N VAL A 119 0.96 -20.79 -2.38
CA VAL A 119 2.36 -20.45 -2.03
C VAL A 119 2.57 -20.71 -0.54
N LYS A 120 3.51 -21.60 -0.22
CA LYS A 120 3.83 -21.96 1.16
C LYS A 120 4.27 -20.71 1.95
N GLY A 121 3.67 -20.48 3.10
CA GLY A 121 3.95 -19.38 4.01
C GLY A 121 3.10 -18.12 3.73
N LEU A 122 2.55 -17.95 2.52
CA LEU A 122 1.73 -16.80 2.18
C LEU A 122 0.39 -16.74 2.94
N PRO A 123 -0.35 -17.87 3.17
CA PRO A 123 -1.55 -17.83 4.00
C PRO A 123 -1.29 -17.33 5.42
N GLU A 124 -0.17 -17.72 6.03
CA GLU A 124 0.21 -17.29 7.37
C GLU A 124 0.55 -15.79 7.42
N VAL A 125 1.24 -15.28 6.39
CA VAL A 125 1.51 -13.84 6.23
C VAL A 125 0.18 -13.10 6.07
N ALA A 126 -0.70 -13.53 5.17
CA ALA A 126 -2.00 -12.91 4.94
C ALA A 126 -2.88 -12.89 6.21
N ALA A 127 -2.91 -13.99 6.96
CA ALA A 127 -3.68 -14.06 8.20
C ALA A 127 -3.10 -13.15 9.30
N ARG A 128 -1.79 -12.87 9.32
CA ARG A 128 -1.19 -11.88 10.20
C ARG A 128 -1.56 -10.48 9.75
N ALA A 129 -1.34 -10.15 8.50
CA ALA A 129 -1.62 -8.85 7.92
C ALA A 129 -3.08 -8.44 8.14
N LEU A 130 -4.07 -9.31 7.90
CA LEU A 130 -5.48 -9.02 8.15
C LEU A 130 -5.80 -8.62 9.61
N ARG A 131 -5.04 -9.12 10.59
CA ARG A 131 -5.23 -8.70 11.99
C ARG A 131 -4.64 -7.31 12.24
N GLU A 132 -3.53 -7.01 11.62
CA GLU A 132 -2.85 -5.70 11.67
C GLU A 132 -3.70 -4.66 10.93
N GLU A 133 -4.20 -4.96 9.72
CA GLU A 133 -5.12 -4.11 8.96
C GLU A 133 -6.41 -3.78 9.72
N ALA A 134 -6.95 -4.72 10.49
CA ALA A 134 -8.11 -4.45 11.32
C ALA A 134 -7.82 -3.40 12.42
N PHE A 135 -6.58 -3.26 12.86
CA PHE A 135 -6.15 -2.18 13.76
C PHE A 135 -5.97 -0.86 12.98
N HIS A 136 -5.28 -0.89 11.84
CA HIS A 136 -5.05 0.27 10.99
C HIS A 136 -6.37 0.96 10.61
N ARG A 137 -7.33 0.19 10.14
CA ARG A 137 -8.67 0.71 9.78
C ARG A 137 -9.42 1.31 10.98
N ARG A 138 -9.39 0.66 12.15
CA ARG A 138 -10.04 1.22 13.34
C ARG A 138 -9.40 2.52 13.79
N HIS A 139 -8.07 2.62 13.71
CA HIS A 139 -7.35 3.86 13.99
C HIS A 139 -7.77 4.97 13.03
N ALA A 140 -7.72 4.71 11.72
CA ALA A 140 -8.13 5.67 10.70
C ALA A 140 -9.58 6.12 10.87
N ASP A 141 -10.51 5.19 11.11
CA ASP A 141 -11.93 5.50 11.29
C ASP A 141 -12.18 6.38 12.52
N ALA A 142 -11.56 6.06 13.66
CA ALA A 142 -11.71 6.84 14.89
C ALA A 142 -11.20 8.28 14.74
N LEU A 143 -10.06 8.46 14.07
CA LEU A 143 -9.48 9.78 13.83
C LEU A 143 -10.29 10.57 12.80
N LEU A 144 -10.77 9.93 11.74
CA LEU A 144 -11.65 10.55 10.76
C LEU A 144 -12.96 11.02 11.39
N ASP A 145 -13.59 10.22 12.29
CA ASP A 145 -14.80 10.62 13.03
C ASP A 145 -14.56 11.89 13.84
N ALA A 146 -13.44 11.95 14.55
CA ALA A 146 -13.09 13.12 15.33
C ALA A 146 -12.89 14.37 14.46
N LEU A 147 -12.16 14.24 13.36
CA LEU A 147 -11.80 15.36 12.48
C LEU A 147 -12.98 15.83 11.61
N LEU A 148 -13.84 14.91 11.13
CA LEU A 148 -15.04 15.27 10.35
C LEU A 148 -16.07 16.04 11.18
N SER A 149 -16.05 15.91 12.50
CA SER A 149 -16.92 16.67 13.41
C SER A 149 -16.56 18.17 13.49
N VAL A 150 -15.36 18.57 13.02
CA VAL A 150 -14.86 19.94 13.07
C VAL A 150 -14.88 20.55 11.67
N PRO A 151 -15.63 21.65 11.41
CA PRO A 151 -15.81 22.18 10.05
C PRO A 151 -14.50 22.52 9.30
N GLU A 152 -13.49 23.05 9.99
CA GLU A 152 -12.21 23.39 9.39
C GLU A 152 -11.46 22.12 8.91
N SER A 153 -11.39 21.09 9.75
CA SER A 153 -10.78 19.81 9.42
C SER A 153 -11.55 19.08 8.33
N ALA A 154 -12.89 19.10 8.39
CA ALA A 154 -13.76 18.50 7.37
C ALA A 154 -13.49 19.07 5.97
N GLY A 155 -13.26 20.39 5.86
CA GLY A 155 -12.91 21.02 4.58
C GLY A 155 -11.56 20.55 4.02
N ARG A 156 -10.56 20.33 4.88
CA ARG A 156 -9.24 19.78 4.48
C ARG A 156 -9.35 18.32 4.05
N LEU A 157 -10.11 17.52 4.81
CA LEU A 157 -10.36 16.11 4.49
C LEU A 157 -11.09 15.97 3.16
N ASP A 158 -12.10 16.79 2.89
CA ASP A 158 -12.83 16.79 1.62
C ASP A 158 -11.92 17.13 0.42
N ALA A 159 -11.01 18.11 0.57
CA ALA A 159 -10.01 18.41 -0.45
C ALA A 159 -9.04 17.22 -0.69
N ALA A 160 -8.60 16.56 0.38
CA ALA A 160 -7.77 15.36 0.30
C ALA A 160 -8.50 14.19 -0.36
N LEU A 161 -9.78 13.97 0.00
CA LEU A 161 -10.63 12.93 -0.61
C LEU A 161 -10.72 13.09 -2.13
N ARG A 162 -10.94 14.31 -2.61
CA ARG A 162 -10.98 14.58 -4.06
C ARG A 162 -9.62 14.40 -4.74
N ARG A 163 -8.54 14.78 -4.08
CA ARG A 163 -7.19 14.65 -4.64
C ARG A 163 -6.79 13.19 -4.84
N PHE A 164 -7.02 12.36 -3.83
CA PHE A 164 -6.52 10.97 -3.82
C PHE A 164 -7.46 9.97 -4.48
N LEU A 165 -8.72 10.31 -4.74
CA LEU A 165 -9.70 9.39 -5.29
C LEU A 165 -9.27 8.76 -6.63
N PRO A 166 -8.83 9.53 -7.66
CA PRO A 166 -8.40 8.93 -8.92
C PRO A 166 -7.23 7.97 -8.76
N MET A 167 -6.30 8.28 -7.86
CA MET A 167 -5.10 7.47 -7.62
C MET A 167 -5.44 6.19 -6.85
N ALA A 168 -6.40 6.25 -5.92
CA ALA A 168 -6.87 5.07 -5.19
C ALA A 168 -7.51 4.03 -6.13
N LEU A 169 -8.20 4.45 -7.18
CA LEU A 169 -8.73 3.55 -8.20
C LEU A 169 -7.61 2.76 -8.91
N GLY A 170 -6.40 3.30 -8.98
CA GLY A 170 -5.23 2.64 -9.55
C GLY A 170 -4.73 1.41 -8.78
N ILE A 171 -5.13 1.24 -7.50
CA ILE A 171 -4.83 0.03 -6.72
C ILE A 171 -5.48 -1.19 -7.38
N PHE A 172 -6.67 -1.00 -7.94
CA PHE A 172 -7.52 -2.05 -8.54
C PHE A 172 -7.25 -2.24 -10.04
N GLU A 173 -6.21 -1.62 -10.60
CA GLU A 173 -5.77 -1.87 -11.96
C GLU A 173 -5.23 -3.31 -12.07
N PRO A 174 -5.45 -4.03 -13.20
CA PRO A 174 -4.91 -5.37 -13.40
C PRO A 174 -3.40 -5.41 -13.15
N VAL A 175 -2.96 -6.30 -12.29
CA VAL A 175 -1.54 -6.51 -11.99
C VAL A 175 -0.94 -7.47 -13.01
N GLU A 176 0.28 -7.19 -13.48
CA GLU A 176 0.99 -8.11 -14.34
C GLU A 176 1.21 -9.45 -13.63
N GLY A 177 0.95 -10.53 -14.35
CA GLY A 177 1.02 -11.89 -13.79
C GLY A 177 -0.21 -12.33 -13.00
N GLU A 178 -1.23 -11.48 -12.80
CA GLU A 178 -2.44 -11.85 -12.05
C GLU A 178 -3.14 -13.10 -12.61
N ALA A 179 -3.24 -13.22 -13.93
CA ALA A 179 -3.84 -14.39 -14.57
C ALA A 179 -3.06 -15.69 -14.23
N VAL A 180 -1.73 -15.61 -14.22
CA VAL A 180 -0.87 -16.75 -13.83
C VAL A 180 -1.05 -17.04 -12.33
N ALA A 181 -1.12 -16.03 -11.48
CA ALA A 181 -1.33 -16.18 -10.05
C ALA A 181 -2.69 -16.81 -9.72
N LEU A 182 -3.74 -16.46 -10.49
CA LEU A 182 -5.08 -17.07 -10.39
C LEU A 182 -5.05 -18.55 -10.80
N GLU A 183 -4.50 -18.88 -11.97
CA GLU A 183 -4.38 -20.27 -12.46
C GLU A 183 -3.54 -21.12 -11.50
N ALA A 184 -2.56 -20.53 -10.88
CA ALA A 184 -1.67 -21.16 -9.92
C ALA A 184 -2.30 -21.35 -8.52
N GLY A 185 -3.47 -20.79 -8.25
CA GLY A 185 -4.10 -20.79 -6.93
C GLY A 185 -3.32 -19.96 -5.91
N VAL A 186 -2.53 -18.99 -6.36
CA VAL A 186 -1.82 -18.07 -5.46
C VAL A 186 -2.78 -17.03 -4.89
N VAL A 187 -3.76 -16.65 -5.67
CA VAL A 187 -4.78 -15.66 -5.32
C VAL A 187 -6.16 -16.21 -5.68
N SER A 188 -7.16 -15.96 -4.85
CA SER A 188 -8.52 -16.51 -5.00
C SER A 188 -9.43 -15.68 -5.90
N GLY A 189 -9.01 -14.46 -6.30
CA GLY A 189 -9.79 -13.54 -7.12
C GLY A 189 -8.93 -12.44 -7.73
N SER A 190 -9.50 -11.70 -8.68
CA SER A 190 -8.84 -10.55 -9.31
C SER A 190 -8.96 -9.29 -8.44
N VAL A 191 -7.91 -8.45 -8.44
CA VAL A 191 -7.95 -7.14 -7.78
C VAL A 191 -9.03 -6.23 -8.37
N VAL A 192 -9.30 -6.34 -9.67
CA VAL A 192 -10.39 -5.60 -10.34
C VAL A 192 -11.76 -5.94 -9.72
N GLY A 193 -11.95 -7.21 -9.33
CA GLY A 193 -13.19 -7.68 -8.68
C GLY A 193 -13.42 -7.09 -7.28
N LEU A 194 -12.40 -6.53 -6.66
CA LEU A 194 -12.49 -5.90 -5.33
C LEU A 194 -13.02 -4.45 -5.42
N LEU A 195 -12.90 -3.81 -6.57
CA LEU A 195 -13.26 -2.39 -6.73
C LEU A 195 -14.69 -2.08 -6.28
N PRO A 196 -15.75 -2.84 -6.66
CA PRO A 196 -17.11 -2.54 -6.21
C PRO A 196 -17.25 -2.58 -4.69
N VAL A 197 -16.63 -3.56 -4.03
CA VAL A 197 -16.68 -3.69 -2.55
C VAL A 197 -15.97 -2.50 -1.90
N TRP A 198 -14.81 -2.11 -2.41
CA TRP A 198 -14.09 -0.94 -1.91
C TRP A 198 -14.88 0.36 -2.13
N GLN A 199 -15.58 0.51 -3.26
CA GLN A 199 -16.45 1.65 -3.54
C GLN A 199 -17.59 1.73 -2.51
N GLU A 200 -18.23 0.61 -2.19
CA GLU A 200 -19.26 0.54 -1.14
C GLU A 200 -18.70 0.95 0.23
N LEU A 201 -17.49 0.50 0.60
CA LEU A 201 -16.83 0.92 1.84
C LEU A 201 -16.54 2.43 1.84
N ALA A 202 -16.06 2.97 0.72
CA ALA A 202 -15.77 4.39 0.60
C ALA A 202 -17.03 5.25 0.70
N GLU A 203 -18.15 4.84 0.07
CA GLU A 203 -19.44 5.54 0.18
C GLU A 203 -20.05 5.43 1.57
N ALA A 204 -19.94 4.28 2.21
CA ALA A 204 -20.40 4.11 3.59
C ALA A 204 -19.64 5.03 4.55
N ARG A 205 -18.36 5.29 4.28
CA ARG A 205 -17.50 6.12 5.14
C ARG A 205 -17.61 7.62 4.87
N PHE A 206 -17.62 8.02 3.60
CA PHE A 206 -17.50 9.43 3.18
C PHE A 206 -18.74 10.00 2.50
N GLY A 207 -19.77 9.18 2.32
CA GLY A 207 -20.98 9.54 1.58
C GLY A 207 -20.89 9.25 0.08
N PRO A 208 -21.97 9.54 -0.67
CA PRO A 208 -22.07 9.18 -2.08
C PRO A 208 -20.96 9.78 -2.94
N VAL A 209 -20.45 9.01 -3.88
CA VAL A 209 -19.43 9.42 -4.86
C VAL A 209 -20.00 9.27 -6.27
N ASP A 210 -19.82 10.29 -7.10
CA ASP A 210 -20.13 10.19 -8.53
C ASP A 210 -18.96 9.49 -9.26
N TRP A 211 -19.04 8.16 -9.29
CA TRP A 211 -18.01 7.32 -9.89
C TRP A 211 -17.87 7.53 -11.40
N ASP A 212 -18.94 7.87 -12.07
CA ASP A 212 -18.97 8.07 -13.53
C ASP A 212 -18.21 9.35 -13.94
N SER A 213 -18.23 10.37 -13.09
CA SER A 213 -17.48 11.62 -13.31
C SER A 213 -16.06 11.59 -12.73
N THR A 214 -15.72 10.53 -11.99
CA THR A 214 -14.38 10.40 -11.40
C THR A 214 -13.35 10.15 -12.50
N THR A 215 -12.29 10.94 -12.53
CA THR A 215 -11.18 10.75 -13.47
C THR A 215 -10.61 9.34 -13.33
N PRO A 216 -10.57 8.53 -14.40
CA PRO A 216 -10.00 7.20 -14.31
C PRO A 216 -8.50 7.29 -13.99
N PRO A 217 -7.94 6.24 -13.35
CA PRO A 217 -6.50 6.18 -13.11
C PRO A 217 -5.72 6.11 -14.42
N VAL A 218 -4.45 6.45 -14.35
CA VAL A 218 -3.54 6.28 -15.50
C VAL A 218 -3.41 4.79 -15.81
N GLN A 219 -3.78 4.39 -17.01
CA GLN A 219 -3.66 2.99 -17.44
C GLN A 219 -2.19 2.57 -17.51
N GLY A 220 -1.86 1.40 -16.97
CA GLY A 220 -0.48 0.92 -16.83
C GLY A 220 0.31 1.72 -15.78
N GLY A 221 -0.39 2.25 -14.74
CA GLY A 221 0.19 3.08 -13.69
C GLY A 221 1.35 2.39 -12.98
N ARG A 222 1.25 1.07 -12.75
CA ARG A 222 2.32 0.29 -12.11
C ARG A 222 3.61 0.15 -12.95
N ARG A 223 3.60 0.55 -14.21
CA ARG A 223 4.78 0.62 -15.09
C ARG A 223 5.20 2.04 -15.44
N ARG A 224 4.46 3.02 -14.96
CA ARG A 224 4.72 4.44 -15.20
C ARG A 224 4.77 5.14 -13.85
N ARG A 225 5.92 5.67 -13.53
CA ARG A 225 6.10 6.39 -12.26
C ARG A 225 5.32 7.70 -12.26
N SER A 226 4.78 8.06 -11.09
CA SER A 226 4.22 9.38 -10.87
C SER A 226 5.33 10.45 -10.86
N ALA A 227 4.95 11.72 -10.89
CA ALA A 227 5.92 12.82 -10.80
C ALA A 227 6.65 12.87 -9.44
N ASP A 228 6.04 12.29 -8.40
CA ASP A 228 6.59 12.30 -7.04
C ASP A 228 7.49 11.09 -6.75
N PHE A 229 7.46 10.06 -7.61
CA PHE A 229 8.13 8.77 -7.35
C PHE A 229 9.64 8.90 -7.13
N ASP A 230 10.35 9.61 -8.01
CA ASP A 230 11.82 9.69 -7.93
C ASP A 230 12.28 10.28 -6.60
N ALA A 231 11.56 11.30 -6.10
CA ALA A 231 11.84 11.92 -4.81
C ALA A 231 11.57 10.94 -3.64
N ARG A 232 10.46 10.19 -3.72
CA ARG A 232 10.10 9.18 -2.71
C ARG A 232 11.09 8.02 -2.71
N TYR A 233 11.42 7.51 -3.88
CA TYR A 233 12.38 6.43 -4.03
C TYR A 233 13.78 6.80 -3.54
N ALA A 234 14.23 8.02 -3.83
CA ALA A 234 15.49 8.55 -3.29
C ALA A 234 15.45 8.68 -1.76
N ARG A 235 14.35 9.18 -1.20
CA ARG A 235 14.15 9.31 0.25
C ARG A 235 14.18 7.96 0.97
N MET A 236 13.50 6.96 0.44
CA MET A 236 13.49 5.59 0.96
C MET A 236 14.89 4.99 1.04
N ARG A 237 15.76 5.31 0.07
CA ARG A 237 17.12 4.79 -0.04
C ARG A 237 18.19 5.65 0.65
N GLU A 238 17.85 6.81 1.18
CA GLU A 238 18.81 7.80 1.67
C GLU A 238 19.84 7.22 2.65
N VAL A 239 19.37 6.47 3.65
CA VAL A 239 20.28 5.84 4.64
C VAL A 239 21.06 4.69 4.02
N TYR A 240 20.39 3.85 3.24
CA TYR A 240 20.99 2.73 2.55
C TYR A 240 22.12 3.18 1.58
N ASP A 241 21.92 4.27 0.85
CA ASP A 241 22.88 4.79 -0.12
C ASP A 241 24.14 5.41 0.54
N LEU A 242 24.12 5.69 1.86
CA LEU A 242 25.30 6.15 2.60
C LEU A 242 26.36 5.06 2.71
N ASP A 243 25.97 3.83 2.95
CA ASP A 243 26.85 2.66 2.96
C ASP A 243 26.12 1.39 2.54
N PRO A 244 26.01 1.12 1.22
CA PRO A 244 25.33 -0.07 0.71
C PRO A 244 25.97 -1.40 1.11
N ALA A 245 27.15 -1.39 1.73
CA ALA A 245 27.85 -2.57 2.23
C ALA A 245 27.61 -2.81 3.73
N ALA A 246 27.00 -1.84 4.43
CA ALA A 246 26.68 -2.01 5.85
C ALA A 246 25.77 -3.22 6.08
N VAL A 247 25.97 -3.86 7.22
CA VAL A 247 25.08 -4.91 7.75
C VAL A 247 24.44 -4.31 9.01
N TRP A 248 23.13 -4.22 8.99
CA TRP A 248 22.30 -3.63 10.05
C TRP A 248 21.78 -4.70 11.01
#